data_dbf3cc7a444f0cf9521306946414d5f7
#
_entry.id   dbf3cc7a444f0cf9521306946414d5f7
#
_cell.length_a   1.000
_cell.length_b   1.000
_cell.length_c   1.000
_cell.angle_alpha   90.00
_cell.angle_beta   90.00
_cell.angle_gamma   90.00
#
_symmetry.space_group_name_H-M   'P 1'
#
loop_
_entity.id
_entity.type
_entity.pdbx_description
1 polymer ?
#
loop_
_entity_poly.entity_id
_entity_poly.type
_entity_poly.pdbx_seq_one_letter_code
_entity_poly.pdbx_strand_id
1 'polypeptide(L)'
;MNRKSQKEIQVTTHMVRQFLQENEDTGYRDFHSNLLPGVDNVMGIRLPVLRKFAKQLSGMDWQEWFEQADDQWYEETMLRGLVSAYAKMECKERLTYVAKFVPDVNNWAVCDCFCSTLKDADKYQIEYWDFIETYFTSNKEYEARFAAVMLLGHFVKREYLKESIRRLELSLIHIS
;
A
#
# COMPACT_ATOMS: atom_id res chain seq x y z
N MET A 1 -16.92 15.23 32.52
CA MET A 1 -15.46 15.32 32.30
C MET A 1 -15.23 15.69 30.83
N ASN A 2 -14.79 16.91 30.58
CA ASN A 2 -14.56 17.47 29.23
C ASN A 2 -13.35 16.77 28.57
N ARG A 3 -13.57 15.90 27.60
CA ARG A 3 -12.53 15.59 26.61
C ARG A 3 -12.38 16.85 25.76
N LYS A 4 -11.36 17.67 26.06
CA LYS A 4 -10.88 18.70 25.15
C LYS A 4 -10.59 17.98 23.81
N SER A 5 -11.32 18.35 22.78
CA SER A 5 -11.01 18.05 21.38
C SER A 5 -9.58 18.58 21.15
N GLN A 6 -8.58 17.70 21.21
CA GLN A 6 -7.30 17.96 20.58
C GLN A 6 -7.62 18.02 19.09
N LYS A 7 -7.43 19.19 18.48
CA LYS A 7 -7.50 19.36 17.04
C LYS A 7 -6.49 18.39 16.46
N GLU A 8 -6.94 17.31 15.85
CA GLU A 8 -6.06 16.36 15.18
C GLU A 8 -5.32 17.14 14.09
N ILE A 9 -4.00 16.96 14.03
CA ILE A 9 -3.17 17.63 13.02
C ILE A 9 -3.55 17.00 11.68
N GLN A 10 -4.00 17.82 10.74
CA GLN A 10 -4.35 17.37 9.39
C GLN A 10 -3.09 17.11 8.58
N VAL A 11 -3.04 15.98 7.90
CA VAL A 11 -1.99 15.67 6.92
C VAL A 11 -2.26 16.51 5.66
N THR A 12 -1.20 17.14 5.15
CA THR A 12 -1.27 17.92 3.91
C THR A 12 -0.21 17.48 2.92
N THR A 13 -0.48 17.65 1.63
CA THR A 13 0.51 17.40 0.56
C THR A 13 1.79 18.20 0.77
N HIS A 14 1.66 19.45 1.25
CA HIS A 14 2.83 20.29 1.57
C HIS A 14 3.71 19.65 2.66
N MET A 15 3.12 19.18 3.76
CA MET A 15 3.85 18.48 4.83
C MET A 15 4.57 17.24 4.31
N VAL A 16 3.90 16.45 3.47
CA VAL A 16 4.48 15.24 2.89
C VAL A 16 5.65 15.59 1.98
N ARG A 17 5.48 16.52 1.05
CA ARG A 17 6.53 16.93 0.09
C ARG A 17 7.72 17.59 0.78
N GLN A 18 7.49 18.40 1.81
CA GLN A 18 8.56 18.97 2.61
C GLN A 18 9.40 17.87 3.28
N PHE A 19 8.74 16.88 3.90
CA PHE A 19 9.44 15.74 4.49
C PHE A 19 10.27 14.96 3.46
N LEU A 20 9.72 14.72 2.27
CA LEU A 20 10.43 14.01 1.20
C LEU A 20 11.68 14.78 0.76
N GLN A 21 11.57 16.10 0.54
CA GLN A 21 12.70 16.97 0.19
C GLN A 21 13.81 16.99 1.24
N GLU A 22 13.45 17.03 2.53
CA GLU A 22 14.41 17.02 3.63
C GLU A 22 15.13 15.67 3.81
N ASN A 23 14.61 14.58 3.24
CA ASN A 23 15.13 13.21 3.39
C ASN A 23 15.61 12.61 2.06
N GLU A 24 15.74 13.40 1.00
CA GLU A 24 16.24 12.96 -0.29
C GLU A 24 17.68 12.43 -0.17
N ASP A 25 17.92 11.23 -0.76
CA ASP A 25 19.25 10.62 -0.88
C ASP A 25 19.51 10.35 -2.37
N THR A 26 20.25 11.25 -3.01
CA THR A 26 20.54 11.17 -4.46
C THR A 26 21.29 9.90 -4.86
N GLY A 27 22.22 9.45 -4.01
CA GLY A 27 22.95 8.20 -4.26
C GLY A 27 22.04 6.97 -4.18
N TYR A 28 21.11 6.97 -3.24
CA TYR A 28 20.12 5.92 -3.14
C TYR A 28 19.09 6.01 -4.27
N ARG A 29 18.69 7.22 -4.68
CA ARG A 29 17.80 7.43 -5.84
C ARG A 29 18.37 6.76 -7.09
N ASP A 30 19.63 7.04 -7.43
CA ASP A 30 20.26 6.50 -8.63
C ASP A 30 20.32 4.97 -8.61
N PHE A 31 20.59 4.38 -7.45
CA PHE A 31 20.55 2.93 -7.27
C PHE A 31 19.11 2.39 -7.39
N HIS A 32 18.16 3.00 -6.69
CA HIS A 32 16.81 2.49 -6.58
C HIS A 32 16.01 2.61 -7.89
N SER A 33 16.20 3.71 -8.64
CA SER A 33 15.55 3.92 -9.94
C SER A 33 15.91 2.82 -10.96
N ASN A 34 17.12 2.26 -10.89
CA ASN A 34 17.51 1.14 -11.74
C ASN A 34 16.72 -0.16 -11.44
N LEU A 35 16.11 -0.26 -10.25
CA LEU A 35 15.29 -1.41 -9.85
C LEU A 35 13.80 -1.22 -10.17
N LEU A 36 13.40 -0.03 -10.62
CA LEU A 36 12.01 0.35 -10.87
C LEU A 36 11.81 0.73 -12.35
N PRO A 37 11.79 -0.23 -13.29
CA PRO A 37 11.57 0.06 -14.70
C PRO A 37 10.25 0.82 -14.92
N GLY A 38 10.30 1.93 -15.67
CA GLY A 38 9.12 2.76 -15.97
C GLY A 38 8.66 3.68 -14.85
N VAL A 39 9.45 3.83 -13.76
CA VAL A 39 9.18 4.79 -12.69
C VAL A 39 10.27 5.86 -12.72
N ASP A 40 9.93 7.05 -13.24
CA ASP A 40 10.90 8.14 -13.47
C ASP A 40 10.91 9.19 -12.34
N ASN A 41 9.92 9.14 -11.45
CA ASN A 41 9.65 10.14 -10.41
C ASN A 41 10.10 9.71 -9.02
N VAL A 42 11.29 9.15 -8.88
CA VAL A 42 11.86 8.69 -7.60
C VAL A 42 12.70 9.80 -6.96
N MET A 43 12.44 10.13 -5.70
CA MET A 43 13.26 11.05 -4.91
C MET A 43 14.41 10.35 -4.18
N GLY A 44 14.25 9.07 -3.85
CA GLY A 44 15.29 8.26 -3.22
C GLY A 44 15.24 8.23 -1.71
N ILE A 45 14.03 8.21 -1.11
CA ILE A 45 13.90 8.05 0.33
C ILE A 45 13.89 6.55 0.69
N ARG A 46 14.75 6.16 1.64
CA ARG A 46 14.87 4.76 2.07
C ARG A 46 13.59 4.28 2.75
N LEU A 47 13.15 3.07 2.43
CA LEU A 47 11.91 2.48 2.95
C LEU A 47 11.76 2.53 4.49
N PRO A 48 12.79 2.32 5.33
CA PRO A 48 12.65 2.47 6.78
C PRO A 48 12.25 3.89 7.21
N VAL A 49 12.72 4.92 6.49
CA VAL A 49 12.39 6.33 6.73
C VAL A 49 10.92 6.58 6.36
N LEU A 50 10.49 6.12 5.18
CA LEU A 50 9.09 6.20 4.76
C LEU A 50 8.15 5.48 5.72
N ARG A 51 8.51 4.27 6.17
CA ARG A 51 7.70 3.51 7.15
C ARG A 51 7.56 4.23 8.49
N LYS A 52 8.63 4.87 8.97
CA LYS A 52 8.59 5.66 10.21
C LYS A 52 7.65 6.85 10.06
N PHE A 53 7.76 7.57 8.97
CA PHE A 53 6.91 8.73 8.69
C PHE A 53 5.44 8.33 8.47
N ALA A 54 5.17 7.28 7.70
CA ALA A 54 3.82 6.76 7.49
C ALA A 54 3.11 6.39 8.80
N LYS A 55 3.84 5.81 9.78
CA LYS A 55 3.30 5.53 11.12
C LYS A 55 2.95 6.79 11.89
N GLN A 56 3.68 7.88 11.71
CA GLN A 56 3.33 9.18 12.32
C GLN A 56 2.07 9.75 11.67
N LEU A 57 2.04 9.79 10.34
CA LEU A 57 0.89 10.28 9.57
C LEU A 57 -0.39 9.48 9.85
N SER A 58 -0.28 8.16 10.01
CA SER A 58 -1.44 7.28 10.27
C SER A 58 -2.13 7.52 11.62
N GLY A 59 -1.49 8.28 12.53
CA GLY A 59 -2.06 8.75 13.79
C GLY A 59 -2.65 10.17 13.72
N MET A 60 -2.61 10.82 12.57
CA MET A 60 -3.14 12.16 12.31
C MET A 60 -4.46 12.07 11.53
N ASP A 61 -5.03 13.21 11.17
CA ASP A 61 -6.16 13.32 10.23
C ASP A 61 -5.61 13.26 8.80
N TRP A 62 -5.59 12.07 8.21
CA TRP A 62 -4.94 11.76 6.94
C TRP A 62 -5.93 11.47 5.79
N GLN A 63 -7.20 11.30 6.08
CA GLN A 63 -8.21 10.79 5.16
C GLN A 63 -8.41 11.73 3.97
N GLU A 64 -8.53 13.03 4.22
CA GLU A 64 -8.68 14.03 3.15
C GLU A 64 -7.46 14.06 2.24
N TRP A 65 -6.25 14.03 2.81
CA TRP A 65 -5.02 13.93 2.01
C TRP A 65 -4.99 12.65 1.17
N PHE A 66 -5.41 11.52 1.71
CA PHE A 66 -5.48 10.25 0.96
C PHE A 66 -6.41 10.35 -0.26
N GLU A 67 -7.58 11.00 -0.12
CA GLU A 67 -8.58 11.12 -1.19
C GLU A 67 -8.19 12.15 -2.26
N GLN A 68 -7.44 13.18 -1.89
CA GLN A 68 -7.05 14.29 -2.77
C GLN A 68 -5.65 14.11 -3.37
N ALA A 69 -5.01 12.96 -3.16
CA ALA A 69 -3.63 12.74 -3.60
C ALA A 69 -3.49 12.88 -5.13
N ASP A 70 -2.55 13.72 -5.51
CA ASP A 70 -2.05 13.89 -6.87
C ASP A 70 -0.59 13.40 -6.97
N ASP A 71 -0.33 12.18 -6.54
CA ASP A 71 0.99 11.59 -6.34
C ASP A 71 1.96 11.97 -7.48
N GLN A 72 2.80 12.99 -7.26
CA GLN A 72 3.82 13.43 -8.20
C GLN A 72 5.09 12.59 -8.06
N TRP A 73 5.30 12.00 -6.87
CA TRP A 73 6.49 11.22 -6.57
C TRP A 73 6.11 9.78 -6.18
N TYR A 74 6.97 8.85 -6.60
CA TYR A 74 6.87 7.44 -6.20
C TYR A 74 6.67 7.26 -4.69
N GLU A 75 7.38 8.06 -3.90
CA GLU A 75 7.32 8.00 -2.45
C GLU A 75 5.99 8.53 -1.89
N GLU A 76 5.29 9.41 -2.59
CA GLU A 76 3.94 9.84 -2.20
C GLU A 76 2.95 8.66 -2.31
N THR A 77 2.97 7.94 -3.43
CA THR A 77 2.16 6.73 -3.62
C THR A 77 2.50 5.68 -2.55
N MET A 78 3.79 5.44 -2.30
CA MET A 78 4.24 4.52 -1.25
C MET A 78 3.72 4.93 0.12
N LEU A 79 3.82 6.21 0.50
CA LEU A 79 3.33 6.74 1.77
C LEU A 79 1.82 6.60 1.91
N ARG A 80 1.05 6.88 0.86
CA ARG A 80 -0.41 6.76 0.86
C ARG A 80 -0.85 5.32 1.17
N GLY A 81 -0.25 4.35 0.51
CA GLY A 81 -0.48 2.94 0.83
C GLY A 81 -0.08 2.58 2.26
N LEU A 82 1.12 2.97 2.70
CA LEU A 82 1.61 2.69 4.05
C LEU A 82 0.76 3.33 5.14
N VAL A 83 0.32 4.59 4.97
CA VAL A 83 -0.53 5.29 5.94
C VAL A 83 -1.85 4.57 6.11
N SER A 84 -2.53 4.24 5.01
CA SER A 84 -3.80 3.51 5.05
C SER A 84 -3.64 2.12 5.67
N ALA A 85 -2.49 1.44 5.45
CA ALA A 85 -2.22 0.13 6.04
C ALA A 85 -1.85 0.18 7.54
N TYR A 86 -1.24 1.28 8.04
CA TYR A 86 -0.89 1.44 9.46
C TYR A 86 -2.00 2.05 10.31
N ALA A 87 -2.91 2.83 9.73
CA ALA A 87 -3.96 3.52 10.46
C ALA A 87 -4.84 2.53 11.24
N LYS A 88 -5.28 2.92 12.44
CA LYS A 88 -6.15 2.09 13.27
C LYS A 88 -7.60 2.25 12.83
N MET A 89 -8.20 1.19 12.34
CA MET A 89 -9.59 1.15 11.88
C MET A 89 -10.14 -0.27 11.89
N GLU A 90 -11.45 -0.41 11.70
CA GLU A 90 -12.09 -1.71 11.52
C GLU A 90 -11.77 -2.32 10.14
N CYS A 91 -11.83 -3.65 10.02
CA CYS A 91 -11.50 -4.38 8.80
C CYS A 91 -12.27 -3.88 7.58
N LYS A 92 -13.58 -3.68 7.71
CA LYS A 92 -14.43 -3.20 6.61
C LYS A 92 -14.01 -1.83 6.10
N GLU A 93 -13.66 -0.92 7.00
CA GLU A 93 -13.15 0.41 6.64
C GLU A 93 -11.79 0.29 5.95
N ARG A 94 -10.90 -0.55 6.46
CA ARG A 94 -9.61 -0.85 5.83
C ARG A 94 -9.78 -1.31 4.38
N LEU A 95 -10.64 -2.29 4.14
CA LEU A 95 -10.89 -2.81 2.80
C LEU A 95 -11.43 -1.73 1.84
N THR A 96 -12.18 -0.74 2.36
CA THR A 96 -12.60 0.42 1.56
C THR A 96 -11.39 1.25 1.09
N TYR A 97 -10.40 1.51 1.96
CA TYR A 97 -9.18 2.22 1.57
C TYR A 97 -8.29 1.36 0.66
N VAL A 98 -8.21 0.06 0.89
CA VAL A 98 -7.49 -0.87 -0.02
C VAL A 98 -8.11 -0.83 -1.42
N ALA A 99 -9.44 -0.89 -1.53
CA ALA A 99 -10.13 -0.81 -2.81
C ALA A 99 -9.88 0.51 -3.57
N LYS A 100 -9.74 1.62 -2.84
CA LYS A 100 -9.42 2.92 -3.43
C LYS A 100 -7.97 3.04 -3.86
N PHE A 101 -7.05 2.40 -3.12
CA PHE A 101 -5.62 2.51 -3.37
C PHE A 101 -5.09 1.55 -4.45
N VAL A 102 -5.60 0.33 -4.51
CA VAL A 102 -5.10 -0.70 -5.45
C VAL A 102 -5.09 -0.25 -6.91
N PRO A 103 -6.09 0.50 -7.44
CA PRO A 103 -6.05 1.01 -8.81
C PRO A 103 -4.90 1.97 -9.12
N ASP A 104 -4.32 2.62 -8.12
CA ASP A 104 -3.23 3.59 -8.26
C ASP A 104 -1.85 2.93 -8.17
N VAL A 105 -1.80 1.65 -7.82
CA VAL A 105 -0.54 0.89 -7.78
C VAL A 105 -0.04 0.66 -9.20
N ASN A 106 1.16 1.14 -9.50
CA ASN A 106 1.74 1.09 -10.84
C ASN A 106 3.15 0.47 -10.89
N ASN A 107 3.64 -0.07 -9.78
CA ASN A 107 4.93 -0.74 -9.73
C ASN A 107 4.96 -1.80 -8.62
N TRP A 108 5.90 -2.76 -8.77
CA TRP A 108 6.02 -3.90 -7.87
C TRP A 108 6.41 -3.51 -6.44
N ALA A 109 7.25 -2.48 -6.26
CA ALA A 109 7.75 -2.12 -4.94
C ALA A 109 6.66 -1.52 -4.05
N VAL A 110 5.76 -0.68 -4.61
CA VAL A 110 4.58 -0.17 -3.91
C VAL A 110 3.64 -1.32 -3.59
N CYS A 111 3.34 -2.18 -4.57
CA CYS A 111 2.46 -3.33 -4.40
C CYS A 111 2.90 -4.24 -3.26
N ASP A 112 4.14 -4.73 -3.33
CA ASP A 112 4.66 -5.72 -2.37
C ASP A 112 4.84 -5.12 -0.98
N CYS A 113 5.28 -3.85 -0.91
CA CYS A 113 5.40 -3.13 0.35
C CYS A 113 4.04 -2.91 1.02
N PHE A 114 3.03 -2.51 0.26
CA PHE A 114 1.66 -2.34 0.72
C PHE A 114 1.07 -3.65 1.24
N CYS A 115 1.07 -4.70 0.43
CA CYS A 115 0.57 -6.03 0.80
C CYS A 115 1.21 -6.55 2.09
N SER A 116 2.55 -6.46 2.18
CA SER A 116 3.29 -6.93 3.37
C SER A 116 3.00 -6.12 4.63
N THR A 117 2.39 -4.93 4.50
CA THR A 117 2.03 -4.06 5.62
C THR A 117 0.61 -4.29 6.13
N LEU A 118 -0.27 -4.90 5.34
CA LEU A 118 -1.66 -5.25 5.70
C LEU A 118 -1.73 -6.44 6.68
N LYS A 119 -1.16 -6.28 7.88
CA LYS A 119 -1.06 -7.37 8.88
C LYS A 119 -2.39 -7.83 9.46
N ASP A 120 -3.42 -7.04 9.37
CA ASP A 120 -4.77 -7.43 9.78
C ASP A 120 -5.40 -8.49 8.87
N ALA A 121 -4.88 -8.71 7.66
CA ALA A 121 -5.23 -9.85 6.80
C ALA A 121 -4.99 -11.21 7.50
N ASP A 122 -4.01 -11.30 8.39
CA ASP A 122 -3.76 -12.51 9.18
C ASP A 122 -4.86 -12.77 10.23
N LYS A 123 -5.60 -11.74 10.64
CA LYS A 123 -6.69 -11.81 11.60
C LYS A 123 -8.05 -11.96 10.93
N TYR A 124 -8.28 -11.25 9.84
CA TYR A 124 -9.55 -11.18 9.12
C TYR A 124 -9.48 -11.94 7.79
N GLN A 125 -9.06 -13.21 7.86
CA GLN A 125 -8.73 -14.02 6.68
C GLN A 125 -9.90 -14.22 5.73
N ILE A 126 -11.12 -14.40 6.24
CA ILE A 126 -12.31 -14.61 5.40
C ILE A 126 -12.61 -13.34 4.61
N GLU A 127 -12.67 -12.20 5.28
CA GLU A 127 -12.97 -10.91 4.66
C GLU A 127 -11.94 -10.51 3.60
N TYR A 128 -10.64 -10.75 3.89
CA TYR A 128 -9.59 -10.49 2.94
C TYR A 128 -9.58 -11.49 1.78
N TRP A 129 -9.90 -12.76 2.04
CA TRP A 129 -10.00 -13.77 0.99
C TRP A 129 -11.08 -13.39 -0.02
N ASP A 130 -12.29 -13.11 0.44
CA ASP A 130 -13.42 -12.70 -0.41
C ASP A 130 -13.11 -11.41 -1.18
N PHE A 131 -12.38 -10.49 -0.54
CA PHE A 131 -11.99 -9.23 -1.15
C PHE A 131 -10.97 -9.41 -2.28
N ILE A 132 -9.89 -10.15 -2.04
CA ILE A 132 -8.83 -10.33 -3.06
C ILE A 132 -9.28 -11.20 -4.23
N GLU A 133 -10.32 -12.02 -4.06
CA GLU A 133 -10.84 -12.92 -5.10
C GLU A 133 -11.23 -12.14 -6.36
N THR A 134 -11.77 -10.94 -6.20
CA THR A 134 -12.22 -10.09 -7.32
C THR A 134 -11.06 -9.59 -8.20
N TYR A 135 -9.84 -9.56 -7.69
CA TYR A 135 -8.66 -9.05 -8.39
C TYR A 135 -7.92 -10.11 -9.19
N PHE A 136 -8.12 -11.41 -8.95
CA PHE A 136 -7.42 -12.47 -9.71
C PHE A 136 -7.78 -12.50 -11.20
N THR A 137 -8.93 -11.98 -11.57
CA THR A 137 -9.40 -11.91 -12.96
C THR A 137 -9.28 -10.51 -13.56
N SER A 138 -8.60 -9.59 -12.88
CA SER A 138 -8.37 -8.24 -13.39
C SER A 138 -7.42 -8.26 -14.59
N ASN A 139 -7.75 -7.47 -15.61
CA ASN A 139 -6.90 -7.25 -16.78
C ASN A 139 -5.77 -6.23 -16.51
N LYS A 140 -5.72 -5.66 -15.32
CA LYS A 140 -4.68 -4.72 -14.90
C LYS A 140 -3.60 -5.47 -14.13
N GLU A 141 -2.36 -5.36 -14.60
CA GLU A 141 -1.20 -6.08 -14.08
C GLU A 141 -1.06 -5.97 -12.57
N TYR A 142 -1.10 -4.74 -12.02
CA TYR A 142 -0.87 -4.53 -10.60
C TYR A 142 -2.07 -4.85 -9.71
N GLU A 143 -3.28 -4.86 -10.24
CA GLU A 143 -4.44 -5.40 -9.54
C GLU A 143 -4.32 -6.92 -9.39
N ALA A 144 -3.99 -7.63 -10.45
CA ALA A 144 -3.74 -9.08 -10.41
C ALA A 144 -2.52 -9.41 -9.51
N ARG A 145 -1.43 -8.60 -9.60
CA ARG A 145 -0.27 -8.71 -8.72
C ARG A 145 -0.64 -8.52 -7.25
N PHE A 146 -1.47 -7.53 -6.93
CA PHE A 146 -1.95 -7.32 -5.56
C PHE A 146 -2.59 -8.58 -5.01
N ALA A 147 -3.53 -9.21 -5.74
CA ALA A 147 -4.17 -10.45 -5.30
C ALA A 147 -3.15 -11.57 -5.09
N ALA A 148 -2.22 -11.76 -6.03
CA ALA A 148 -1.19 -12.80 -5.94
C ALA A 148 -0.24 -12.58 -4.74
N VAL A 149 0.22 -11.33 -4.51
CA VAL A 149 1.13 -11.01 -3.40
C VAL A 149 0.43 -11.13 -2.04
N MET A 150 -0.83 -10.68 -1.93
CA MET A 150 -1.64 -10.89 -0.73
C MET A 150 -1.80 -12.37 -0.42
N LEU A 151 -2.09 -13.18 -1.44
CA LEU A 151 -2.25 -14.62 -1.30
C LEU A 151 -0.95 -15.28 -0.83
N LEU A 152 0.18 -14.95 -1.44
CA LEU A 152 1.50 -15.46 -1.06
C LEU A 152 1.92 -15.02 0.35
N GLY A 153 1.62 -13.77 0.73
CA GLY A 153 2.02 -13.20 2.01
C GLY A 153 1.19 -13.66 3.20
N HIS A 154 -0.10 -13.94 3.02
CA HIS A 154 -1.05 -14.12 4.12
C HIS A 154 -1.81 -15.46 4.09
N PHE A 155 -1.90 -16.13 2.93
CA PHE A 155 -2.76 -17.31 2.74
C PHE A 155 -2.02 -18.60 2.35
N VAL A 156 -0.69 -18.60 2.21
CA VAL A 156 0.10 -19.83 2.02
C VAL A 156 0.23 -20.56 3.35
N LYS A 157 -0.91 -20.97 3.90
CA LYS A 157 -1.05 -21.79 5.11
C LYS A 157 -1.69 -23.11 4.71
N ARG A 158 -1.47 -24.17 5.52
CA ARG A 158 -1.93 -25.54 5.21
C ARG A 158 -3.41 -25.59 4.80
N GLU A 159 -4.24 -24.77 5.42
CA GLU A 159 -5.69 -24.72 5.22
C GLU A 159 -6.08 -24.14 3.84
N TYR A 160 -5.33 -23.14 3.35
CA TYR A 160 -5.58 -22.44 2.10
C TYR A 160 -4.69 -22.90 0.94
N LEU A 161 -3.66 -23.69 1.21
CA LEU A 161 -2.57 -23.99 0.26
C LEU A 161 -3.08 -24.50 -1.11
N LYS A 162 -4.02 -25.45 -1.08
CA LYS A 162 -4.56 -26.04 -2.32
C LYS A 162 -5.31 -25.03 -3.18
N GLU A 163 -6.14 -24.23 -2.55
CA GLU A 163 -6.91 -23.17 -3.26
C GLU A 163 -6.02 -22.02 -3.68
N SER A 164 -5.02 -21.67 -2.87
CA SER A 164 -4.01 -20.68 -3.21
C SER A 164 -3.24 -21.03 -4.48
N ILE A 165 -2.79 -22.28 -4.60
CA ILE A 165 -2.10 -22.77 -5.80
C ILE A 165 -3.01 -22.67 -7.02
N ARG A 166 -4.26 -23.11 -6.91
CA ARG A 166 -5.23 -23.04 -7.99
C ARG A 166 -5.47 -21.61 -8.47
N ARG A 167 -5.56 -20.65 -7.54
CA ARG A 167 -5.77 -19.23 -7.88
C ARG A 167 -4.54 -18.61 -8.57
N LEU A 168 -3.35 -18.96 -8.14
CA LEU A 168 -2.10 -18.53 -8.79
C LEU A 168 -1.99 -19.08 -10.22
N GLU A 169 -2.36 -20.33 -10.45
CA GLU A 169 -2.40 -20.93 -11.79
C GLU A 169 -3.35 -20.16 -12.72
N LEU A 170 -4.55 -19.79 -12.24
CA LEU A 170 -5.50 -19.01 -13.01
C LEU A 170 -4.98 -17.60 -13.33
N SER A 171 -4.33 -16.95 -12.39
CA SER A 171 -3.72 -15.62 -12.58
C SER A 171 -2.63 -15.64 -13.66
N LEU A 172 -1.80 -16.69 -13.71
CA LEU A 172 -0.76 -16.84 -14.73
C LEU A 172 -1.30 -17.02 -16.14
N ILE A 173 -2.47 -17.63 -16.31
CA ILE A 173 -3.12 -17.81 -17.61
C ILE A 173 -3.63 -16.48 -18.19
N HIS A 174 -3.97 -15.51 -17.34
CA HIS A 174 -4.49 -14.21 -17.78
C HIS A 174 -3.39 -13.17 -18.09
N ILE A 175 -2.13 -13.41 -17.68
CA ILE A 175 -0.99 -12.51 -17.91
C ILE A 175 -0.20 -12.90 -19.18
N SER A 176 -0.49 -14.06 -19.76
CA SER A 176 0.10 -14.54 -21.03
C SER A 176 -0.78 -14.21 -22.23
#